data_e60077557a77cafcca7ae249ec680e4b
#
_entry.id   e60077557a77cafcca7ae249ec680e4b
#
_cell.length_a   1.000
_cell.length_b   1.000
_cell.length_c   1.000
_cell.angle_alpha   90.00
_cell.angle_beta   90.00
_cell.angle_gamma   90.00
#
_symmetry.space_group_name_H-M   'P 1'
#
loop_
_entity.id
_entity.type
_entity.pdbx_description
1 polymer ?
#
loop_
_entity_poly.entity_id
_entity_poly.type
_entity_poly.pdbx_seq_one_letter_code
_entity_poly.pdbx_strand_id
1 'polypeptide(L)'
;MPTVIERISQAEADADLLRRNAAEAARSAIAAAEEDAAASLHIAKEEAKAELALASKLAEGEAKSRAGLLTAEREAEADNIIAEANKRMHKATQHIVERIIK
;
A
#
# COMPACT_ATOMS: atom_id res chain seq x y z
N MET A 1 -71.45 -20.27 -4.46
CA MET A 1 -70.22 -21.05 -4.22
C MET A 1 -69.41 -21.11 -5.50
N PRO A 2 -68.12 -20.87 -5.44
CA PRO A 2 -67.30 -20.98 -6.63
C PRO A 2 -67.25 -22.42 -7.15
N THR A 3 -67.23 -22.55 -8.46
CA THR A 3 -67.10 -23.88 -9.11
C THR A 3 -65.69 -24.41 -8.97
N VAL A 4 -65.49 -25.69 -9.28
CA VAL A 4 -64.14 -26.30 -9.28
C VAL A 4 -63.23 -25.60 -10.26
N ILE A 5 -63.77 -25.21 -11.43
CA ILE A 5 -63.00 -24.47 -12.45
C ILE A 5 -62.56 -23.09 -11.93
N GLU A 6 -63.41 -22.39 -11.23
CA GLU A 6 -63.12 -21.10 -10.64
C GLU A 6 -62.04 -21.24 -9.55
N ARG A 7 -62.09 -22.31 -8.75
CA ARG A 7 -61.06 -22.58 -7.73
C ARG A 7 -59.70 -22.87 -8.35
N ILE A 8 -59.69 -23.65 -9.43
CA ILE A 8 -58.44 -23.96 -10.15
C ILE A 8 -57.87 -22.70 -10.78
N SER A 9 -58.75 -21.91 -11.41
CA SER A 9 -58.37 -20.65 -12.02
C SER A 9 -57.75 -19.67 -10.99
N GLN A 10 -58.38 -19.57 -9.82
CA GLN A 10 -57.88 -18.73 -8.74
C GLN A 10 -56.55 -19.25 -8.19
N ALA A 11 -56.41 -20.60 -8.02
CA ALA A 11 -55.17 -21.19 -7.56
C ALA A 11 -54.01 -20.97 -8.55
N GLU A 12 -54.31 -21.04 -9.86
CA GLU A 12 -53.31 -20.74 -10.90
C GLU A 12 -52.89 -19.28 -10.88
N ALA A 13 -53.83 -18.35 -10.73
CA ALA A 13 -53.58 -16.93 -10.63
C ALA A 13 -52.72 -16.63 -9.39
N ASP A 14 -53.03 -17.24 -8.26
CA ASP A 14 -52.29 -17.05 -7.02
C ASP A 14 -50.85 -17.61 -7.16
N ALA A 15 -50.71 -18.79 -7.80
CA ALA A 15 -49.42 -19.39 -8.06
C ALA A 15 -48.54 -18.51 -8.98
N ASP A 16 -49.17 -17.94 -10.05
CA ASP A 16 -48.45 -17.02 -10.95
C ASP A 16 -48.00 -15.76 -10.23
N LEU A 17 -48.87 -15.19 -9.40
CA LEU A 17 -48.54 -14.03 -8.62
C LEU A 17 -47.38 -14.32 -7.65
N LEU A 18 -47.44 -15.46 -7.00
CA LEU A 18 -46.39 -15.91 -6.10
C LEU A 18 -45.02 -16.06 -6.82
N ARG A 19 -45.04 -16.67 -8.03
CA ARG A 19 -43.85 -16.81 -8.86
C ARG A 19 -43.26 -15.47 -9.28
N ARG A 20 -44.11 -14.54 -9.70
CA ARG A 20 -43.72 -13.19 -10.11
C ARG A 20 -43.10 -12.43 -8.94
N ASN A 21 -43.76 -12.49 -7.80
CA ASN A 21 -43.25 -11.84 -6.58
C ASN A 21 -41.93 -12.42 -6.14
N ALA A 22 -41.79 -13.75 -6.20
CA ALA A 22 -40.53 -14.42 -5.86
C ALA A 22 -39.41 -14.06 -6.84
N ALA A 23 -39.71 -14.01 -8.14
CA ALA A 23 -38.75 -13.63 -9.16
C ALA A 23 -38.29 -12.16 -9.01
N GLU A 24 -39.25 -11.26 -8.70
CA GLU A 24 -38.95 -9.86 -8.46
C GLU A 24 -38.11 -9.66 -7.19
N ALA A 25 -38.47 -10.36 -6.11
CA ALA A 25 -37.71 -10.33 -4.86
C ALA A 25 -36.27 -10.85 -5.07
N ALA A 26 -36.12 -11.92 -5.86
CA ALA A 26 -34.81 -12.45 -6.20
C ALA A 26 -33.97 -11.48 -7.00
N ARG A 27 -34.56 -10.83 -8.00
CA ARG A 27 -33.87 -9.80 -8.80
C ARG A 27 -33.45 -8.60 -7.95
N SER A 28 -34.36 -8.16 -7.08
CA SER A 28 -34.08 -7.05 -6.16
C SER A 28 -32.96 -7.40 -5.19
N ALA A 29 -32.96 -8.62 -4.65
CA ALA A 29 -31.90 -9.08 -3.75
C ALA A 29 -30.55 -9.18 -4.47
N ILE A 30 -30.53 -9.67 -5.70
CA ILE A 30 -29.31 -9.75 -6.51
C ILE A 30 -28.78 -8.35 -6.81
N ALA A 31 -29.66 -7.43 -7.23
CA ALA A 31 -29.26 -6.06 -7.50
C ALA A 31 -28.67 -5.36 -6.27
N ALA A 32 -29.30 -5.56 -5.10
CA ALA A 32 -28.78 -5.02 -3.84
C ALA A 32 -27.44 -5.63 -3.47
N ALA A 33 -27.27 -6.95 -3.65
CA ALA A 33 -26.02 -7.61 -3.39
C ALA A 33 -24.90 -7.14 -4.34
N GLU A 34 -25.18 -6.93 -5.59
CA GLU A 34 -24.24 -6.40 -6.57
C GLU A 34 -23.82 -4.98 -6.22
N GLU A 35 -24.76 -4.15 -5.82
CA GLU A 35 -24.50 -2.77 -5.38
C GLU A 35 -23.61 -2.75 -4.13
N ASP A 36 -23.95 -3.58 -3.14
CA ASP A 36 -23.15 -3.70 -1.91
C ASP A 36 -21.73 -4.20 -2.21
N ALA A 37 -21.63 -5.19 -3.09
CA ALA A 37 -20.32 -5.72 -3.51
C ALA A 37 -19.48 -4.66 -4.22
N ALA A 38 -20.09 -3.87 -5.10
CA ALA A 38 -19.41 -2.78 -5.79
C ALA A 38 -18.95 -1.70 -4.82
N ALA A 39 -19.78 -1.35 -3.84
CA ALA A 39 -19.43 -0.38 -2.81
C ALA A 39 -18.28 -0.88 -1.93
N SER A 40 -18.35 -2.15 -1.51
CA SER A 40 -17.28 -2.78 -0.71
C SER A 40 -15.96 -2.83 -1.46
N LEU A 41 -16.02 -3.17 -2.75
CA LEU A 41 -14.83 -3.21 -3.60
C LEU A 41 -14.20 -1.81 -3.75
N HIS A 42 -15.03 -0.81 -3.93
CA HIS A 42 -14.57 0.58 -4.03
C HIS A 42 -13.84 1.02 -2.75
N ILE A 43 -14.45 0.76 -1.59
CA ILE A 43 -13.86 1.07 -0.28
C ILE A 43 -12.53 0.34 -0.11
N ALA A 44 -12.48 -0.96 -0.43
CA ALA A 44 -11.25 -1.75 -0.33
C ALA A 44 -10.14 -1.21 -1.23
N LYS A 45 -10.47 -0.80 -2.44
CA LYS A 45 -9.51 -0.19 -3.37
C LYS A 45 -8.97 1.14 -2.85
N GLU A 46 -9.84 1.99 -2.31
CA GLU A 46 -9.43 3.28 -1.74
C GLU A 46 -8.53 3.09 -0.50
N GLU A 47 -8.88 2.15 0.36
CA GLU A 47 -8.06 1.79 1.52
C GLU A 47 -6.69 1.26 1.10
N ALA A 48 -6.67 0.38 0.10
CA ALA A 48 -5.42 -0.17 -0.43
C ALA A 48 -4.52 0.93 -1.04
N LYS A 49 -5.09 1.88 -1.76
CA LYS A 49 -4.36 3.03 -2.30
C LYS A 49 -3.77 3.89 -1.19
N ALA A 50 -4.56 4.15 -0.14
CA ALA A 50 -4.11 4.94 1.00
C ALA A 50 -2.97 4.24 1.76
N GLU A 51 -3.07 2.93 1.98
CA GLU A 51 -2.03 2.13 2.61
C GLU A 51 -0.75 2.11 1.77
N LEU A 52 -0.90 1.95 0.46
CA LEU A 52 0.25 1.96 -0.46
C LEU A 52 0.95 3.31 -0.46
N ALA A 53 0.20 4.40 -0.50
CA ALA A 53 0.75 5.76 -0.44
C ALA A 53 1.50 6.01 0.87
N LEU A 54 0.94 5.54 2.00
CA LEU A 54 1.57 5.66 3.31
C LEU A 54 2.85 4.83 3.39
N ALA A 55 2.80 3.58 2.92
CA ALA A 55 3.97 2.70 2.87
C ALA A 55 5.08 3.28 2.01
N SER A 56 4.74 3.86 0.85
CA SER A 56 5.71 4.53 -0.03
C SER A 56 6.38 5.72 0.66
N LYS A 57 5.61 6.54 1.35
CA LYS A 57 6.14 7.69 2.11
C LYS A 57 7.09 7.25 3.21
N LEU A 58 6.71 6.21 3.96
CA LEU A 58 7.56 5.67 5.02
C LEU A 58 8.86 5.10 4.45
N ALA A 59 8.77 4.35 3.35
CA ALA A 59 9.94 3.80 2.68
C ALA A 59 10.88 4.89 2.15
N GLU A 60 10.33 5.95 1.56
CA GLU A 60 11.10 7.11 1.11
C GLU A 60 11.81 7.80 2.27
N GLY A 61 11.10 8.00 3.39
CA GLY A 61 11.65 8.59 4.60
C GLY A 61 12.80 7.76 5.17
N GLU A 62 12.63 6.44 5.25
CA GLU A 62 13.68 5.51 5.69
C GLU A 62 14.88 5.54 4.75
N ALA A 63 14.63 5.53 3.44
CA ALA A 63 15.70 5.58 2.46
C ALA A 63 16.52 6.87 2.56
N LYS A 64 15.84 8.01 2.73
CA LYS A 64 16.50 9.30 2.94
C LYS A 64 17.31 9.34 4.22
N SER A 65 16.76 8.79 5.31
CA SER A 65 17.49 8.70 6.59
C SER A 65 18.74 7.84 6.46
N ARG A 66 18.62 6.68 5.83
CA ARG A 66 19.76 5.78 5.61
C ARG A 66 20.82 6.40 4.71
N ALA A 67 20.38 7.06 3.65
CA ALA A 67 21.29 7.77 2.74
C ALA A 67 22.04 8.88 3.47
N GLY A 68 21.35 9.64 4.32
CA GLY A 68 21.96 10.69 5.14
C GLY A 68 22.98 10.14 6.12
N LEU A 69 22.67 9.04 6.81
CA LEU A 69 23.60 8.37 7.72
C LEU A 69 24.82 7.82 6.98
N LEU A 70 24.60 7.19 5.84
CA LEU A 70 25.69 6.64 5.03
C LEU A 70 26.62 7.74 4.53
N THR A 71 26.04 8.86 4.06
CA THR A 71 26.80 10.02 3.63
C THR A 71 27.66 10.58 4.77
N ALA A 72 27.07 10.74 5.95
CA ALA A 72 27.79 11.21 7.13
C ALA A 72 28.94 10.26 7.54
N GLU A 73 28.71 8.96 7.50
CA GLU A 73 29.75 7.97 7.77
C GLU A 73 30.89 8.04 6.76
N ARG A 74 30.57 8.18 5.47
CA ARG A 74 31.57 8.30 4.41
C ARG A 74 32.38 9.58 4.52
N GLU A 75 31.73 10.68 4.86
CA GLU A 75 32.43 11.95 5.11
C GLU A 75 33.37 11.85 6.30
N ALA A 76 32.94 11.22 7.39
CA ALA A 76 33.78 10.99 8.55
C ALA A 76 34.98 10.10 8.22
N GLU A 77 34.76 9.02 7.45
CA GLU A 77 35.86 8.18 6.97
C GLU A 77 36.86 8.94 6.10
N ALA A 78 36.33 9.76 5.17
CA ALA A 78 37.17 10.59 4.31
C ALA A 78 38.01 11.58 5.13
N ASP A 79 37.41 12.23 6.12
CA ASP A 79 38.09 13.15 7.01
C ASP A 79 39.19 12.45 7.82
N ASN A 80 38.90 11.26 8.28
CA ASN A 80 39.92 10.44 9.01
C ASN A 80 41.07 10.04 8.10
N ILE A 81 40.79 9.66 6.87
CA ILE A 81 41.83 9.31 5.88
C ILE A 81 42.70 10.51 5.60
N ILE A 82 42.10 11.69 5.41
CA ILE A 82 42.84 12.94 5.18
C ILE A 82 43.70 13.29 6.39
N ALA A 83 43.15 13.17 7.60
CA ALA A 83 43.87 13.46 8.83
C ALA A 83 45.07 12.54 8.98
N GLU A 84 44.91 11.23 8.73
CA GLU A 84 45.98 10.25 8.79
C GLU A 84 47.06 10.52 7.71
N ALA A 85 46.63 10.84 6.51
CA ALA A 85 47.56 11.20 5.42
C ALA A 85 48.36 12.45 5.76
N ASN A 86 47.74 13.46 6.34
CA ASN A 86 48.44 14.66 6.78
C ASN A 86 49.47 14.39 7.88
N LYS A 87 49.13 13.52 8.81
CA LYS A 87 50.08 13.09 9.87
C LYS A 87 51.30 12.40 9.26
N ARG A 88 51.10 11.52 8.29
CA ARG A 88 52.17 10.82 7.59
C ARG A 88 53.07 11.78 6.82
N MET A 89 52.45 12.76 6.10
CA MET A 89 53.19 13.79 5.39
C MET A 89 54.04 14.61 6.35
N HIS A 90 53.49 15.00 7.47
CA HIS A 90 54.21 15.78 8.49
C HIS A 90 55.39 15.00 9.05
N LYS A 91 55.22 13.74 9.37
CA LYS A 91 56.30 12.85 9.83
C LYS A 91 57.37 12.68 8.76
N ALA A 92 56.98 12.46 7.53
CA ALA A 92 57.91 12.32 6.40
C ALA A 92 58.73 13.61 6.19
N THR A 93 58.07 14.76 6.26
CA THR A 93 58.72 16.06 6.15
C THR A 93 59.76 16.29 7.28
N GLN A 94 59.37 16.00 8.52
CA GLN A 94 60.27 16.10 9.67
C GLN A 94 61.48 15.19 9.52
N HIS A 95 61.25 13.96 9.07
CA HIS A 95 62.34 12.99 8.89
C HIS A 95 63.33 13.45 7.84
N ILE A 96 62.84 14.05 6.74
CA ILE A 96 63.71 14.62 5.69
C ILE A 96 64.51 15.81 6.23
N VAL A 97 63.85 16.74 6.93
CA VAL A 97 64.50 17.90 7.54
C VAL A 97 65.58 17.51 8.51
N GLU A 98 65.33 16.53 9.40
CA GLU A 98 66.30 16.03 10.34
C GLU A 98 67.51 15.42 9.67
N ARG A 99 67.30 14.71 8.55
CA ARG A 99 68.44 14.15 7.78
C ARG A 99 69.26 15.21 7.08
N ILE A 100 68.67 16.27 6.63
CA ILE A 100 69.38 17.37 5.94
C ILE A 100 70.19 18.19 6.92
N ILE A 101 69.64 18.44 8.11
CA ILE A 101 70.30 19.24 9.14
C ILE A 101 71.49 18.50 9.80
N LYS A 102 71.36 17.18 9.85
CA LYS A 102 72.48 16.37 10.33
C LYS A 102 73.52 16.11 9.28
#